data_823aaf1f51f6c41be7b99b7af77631b9
#
_entry.id   823aaf1f51f6c41be7b99b7af77631b9
#
_cell.length_a   1.000
_cell.length_b   1.000
_cell.length_c   1.000
_cell.angle_alpha   90.00
_cell.angle_beta   90.00
_cell.angle_gamma   90.00
#
_symmetry.space_group_name_H-M   'P 1'
#
loop_
_entity.id
_entity.type
_entity.pdbx_description
1 polymer ?
#
loop_
_entity_poly.entity_id
_entity_poly.type
_entity_poly.pdbx_seq_one_letter_code
_entity_poly.pdbx_strand_id
1 'polypeptide(L)'
;KSMMSTLMGKPKVGTYVYRGDDYFYDQFISSDGLRDRTNLYVEKNSIYILDLPKYRQQEGNYKHYPFRFWAGNRLLGGYSDHLAIKVSIKSVNYEN
;
A
#
# COMPACT_ATOMS: atom_id res chain seq x y z
N LYS A 1 4.85 -5.49 -14.82
CA LYS A 1 3.45 -5.60 -14.44
C LYS A 1 3.25 -5.17 -12.99
N SER A 2 2.26 -4.35 -12.74
CA SER A 2 1.93 -3.96 -11.39
C SER A 2 1.41 -5.16 -10.60
N MET A 3 1.89 -5.27 -9.36
CA MET A 3 1.49 -6.32 -8.45
C MET A 3 0.27 -5.94 -7.60
N MET A 4 -0.27 -4.74 -7.82
CA MET A 4 -1.39 -4.22 -7.03
C MET A 4 -2.76 -4.65 -7.58
N SER A 5 -2.80 -5.38 -8.69
CA SER A 5 -4.06 -5.71 -9.37
C SER A 5 -5.06 -6.49 -8.52
N THR A 6 -4.59 -7.28 -7.57
CA THR A 6 -5.48 -8.03 -6.66
C THR A 6 -6.23 -7.12 -5.68
N LEU A 7 -5.75 -5.90 -5.48
CA LEU A 7 -6.36 -4.93 -4.57
C LEU A 7 -7.21 -3.88 -5.29
N MET A 8 -6.95 -3.67 -6.58
CA MET A 8 -7.64 -2.66 -7.38
C MET A 8 -9.11 -3.01 -7.55
N GLY A 9 -9.97 -2.00 -7.56
CA GLY A 9 -11.40 -2.15 -7.72
C GLY A 9 -12.17 -2.45 -6.44
N LYS A 10 -11.50 -2.65 -5.33
CA LYS A 10 -12.17 -2.81 -4.04
C LYS A 10 -12.55 -1.45 -3.48
N PRO A 11 -13.76 -1.30 -2.88
CA PRO A 11 -14.16 -0.01 -2.32
C PRO A 11 -13.27 0.39 -1.14
N LYS A 12 -12.93 1.68 -1.11
CA LYS A 12 -12.10 2.28 -0.06
C LYS A 12 -10.72 1.64 0.09
N VAL A 13 -10.18 1.07 -0.99
CA VAL A 13 -8.84 0.49 -1.01
C VAL A 13 -7.96 1.29 -1.95
N GLY A 14 -6.86 1.80 -1.45
CA GLY A 14 -5.88 2.57 -2.19
C GLY A 14 -4.79 3.07 -1.24
N THR A 15 -3.76 3.70 -1.78
CA THR A 15 -2.64 4.23 -0.99
C THR A 15 -2.72 5.74 -0.81
N TYR A 16 -3.59 6.41 -1.53
CA TYR A 16 -3.76 7.85 -1.51
C TYR A 16 -5.23 8.19 -1.76
N VAL A 17 -5.74 9.22 -1.09
CA VAL A 17 -7.11 9.70 -1.28
C VAL A 17 -7.08 11.14 -1.77
N TYR A 18 -7.78 11.41 -2.86
CA TYR A 18 -7.92 12.75 -3.43
C TYR A 18 -9.36 12.99 -3.82
N ARG A 19 -9.95 14.06 -3.29
CA ARG A 19 -11.33 14.45 -3.54
C ARG A 19 -12.33 13.30 -3.36
N GLY A 20 -12.12 12.48 -2.33
CA GLY A 20 -12.99 11.36 -2.00
C GLY A 20 -12.73 10.06 -2.74
N ASP A 21 -11.82 10.06 -3.71
CA ASP A 21 -11.47 8.86 -4.48
C ASP A 21 -10.16 8.25 -4.01
N ASP A 22 -10.10 6.91 -4.05
CA ASP A 22 -8.92 6.15 -3.68
C ASP A 22 -8.07 5.85 -4.92
N TYR A 23 -6.77 6.06 -4.80
CA TYR A 23 -5.81 5.86 -5.88
C TYR A 23 -4.66 4.97 -5.44
N PHE A 24 -4.08 4.24 -6.40
CA PHE A 24 -2.91 3.41 -6.20
C PHE A 24 -1.67 4.12 -6.76
N TYR A 25 -1.24 5.19 -6.09
CA TYR A 25 -0.04 5.91 -6.49
C TYR A 25 1.23 5.15 -6.13
N ASP A 26 1.16 4.36 -5.07
CA ASP A 26 2.28 3.54 -4.61
C ASP A 26 2.07 2.12 -5.08
N GLN A 27 3.04 1.57 -5.79
CA GLN A 27 2.90 0.27 -6.42
C GLN A 27 4.20 -0.52 -6.37
N PHE A 28 4.08 -1.84 -6.31
CA PHE A 28 5.18 -2.75 -6.59
C PHE A 28 5.07 -3.23 -8.03
N ILE A 29 6.18 -3.18 -8.74
CA ILE A 29 6.29 -3.68 -10.12
C ILE A 29 7.44 -4.68 -10.12
N SER A 30 7.18 -5.89 -10.63
CA SER A 30 8.19 -6.93 -10.64
C SER A 30 8.51 -7.38 -12.06
N SER A 31 9.75 -7.83 -12.23
CA SER A 31 10.16 -8.55 -13.43
C SER A 31 9.68 -10.02 -13.35
N ASP A 32 9.74 -10.71 -14.46
CA ASP A 32 9.37 -12.13 -14.50
C ASP A 32 10.30 -12.98 -13.61
N GLY A 33 11.54 -12.56 -13.43
CA GLY A 33 12.48 -13.27 -12.58
C GLY A 33 12.07 -13.41 -11.12
N LEU A 34 11.19 -12.52 -10.63
CA LEU A 34 10.65 -12.62 -9.28
C LEU A 34 9.31 -13.36 -9.22
N ARG A 35 8.86 -13.89 -10.35
CA ARG A 35 7.55 -14.55 -10.46
C ARG A 35 7.63 -16.02 -10.82
N ASP A 36 8.79 -16.50 -11.20
CA ASP A 36 8.97 -17.86 -11.69
C ASP A 36 9.31 -18.88 -10.61
N ARG A 37 9.55 -18.43 -9.39
CA ARG A 37 9.83 -19.26 -8.21
C ARG A 37 11.08 -20.12 -8.34
N THR A 38 12.04 -19.70 -9.16
CA THR A 38 13.27 -20.46 -9.33
C THR A 38 14.37 -20.07 -8.34
N ASN A 39 14.28 -18.87 -7.79
CA ASN A 39 15.29 -18.38 -6.83
C ASN A 39 14.59 -17.47 -5.81
N LEU A 40 14.76 -16.16 -5.94
CA LEU A 40 13.96 -15.22 -5.15
C LEU A 40 12.62 -15.01 -5.86
N TYR A 41 11.54 -14.99 -5.12
CA TYR A 41 10.22 -14.77 -5.71
C TYR A 41 9.31 -14.01 -4.74
N VAL A 42 8.33 -13.32 -5.33
CA VAL A 42 7.28 -12.67 -4.57
C VAL A 42 6.25 -13.70 -4.14
N GLU A 43 5.97 -13.76 -2.86
CA GLU A 43 4.94 -14.65 -2.35
C GLU A 43 3.57 -14.22 -2.87
N LYS A 44 2.81 -15.18 -3.40
CA LYS A 44 1.48 -14.93 -3.95
C LYS A 44 0.55 -14.34 -2.88
N ASN A 45 -0.19 -13.31 -3.25
CA ASN A 45 -1.16 -12.64 -2.36
C ASN A 45 -0.54 -12.04 -1.10
N SER A 46 0.75 -11.67 -1.16
CA SER A 46 1.44 -11.06 -0.04
C SER A 46 1.47 -9.54 -0.08
N ILE A 47 0.85 -8.94 -1.09
CA ILE A 47 0.80 -7.49 -1.21
C ILE A 47 -0.25 -6.94 -0.26
N TYR A 48 0.09 -5.85 0.41
CA TYR A 48 -0.57 -5.39 1.59
C TYR A 48 -0.50 -3.89 1.68
N ILE A 49 -1.59 -3.26 1.99
CA ILE A 49 -1.62 -1.85 2.37
C ILE A 49 -1.69 -1.81 3.89
N LEU A 50 -0.77 -1.08 4.52
CA LEU A 50 -0.77 -0.91 5.96
C LEU A 50 -1.85 0.11 6.33
N ASP A 51 -3.06 -0.38 6.50
CA ASP A 51 -4.26 0.43 6.71
C ASP A 51 -4.83 0.19 8.11
N LEU A 52 -4.08 0.62 9.11
CA LEU A 52 -4.56 0.60 10.48
C LEU A 52 -5.33 1.90 10.77
N PRO A 53 -6.32 1.86 11.67
CA PRO A 53 -7.10 3.07 12.00
C PRO A 53 -6.23 4.27 12.40
N LYS A 54 -5.11 4.04 13.09
CA LYS A 54 -4.21 5.13 13.51
C LYS A 54 -3.56 5.86 12.33
N TYR A 55 -3.53 5.26 11.13
CA TYR A 55 -2.95 5.87 9.94
C TYR A 55 -3.98 6.68 9.15
N ARG A 56 -5.23 6.68 9.59
CA ARG A 56 -6.29 7.46 8.96
C ARG A 56 -6.81 8.52 9.91
N GLN A 57 -7.24 9.64 9.35
CA GLN A 57 -7.84 10.73 10.12
C GLN A 57 -9.18 10.27 10.68
N GLN A 58 -9.42 10.55 11.97
CA GLN A 58 -10.60 10.05 12.66
C GLN A 58 -11.77 11.03 12.68
N GLU A 59 -11.51 12.32 12.45
CA GLU A 59 -12.49 13.38 12.58
C GLU A 59 -12.41 14.38 11.45
N GLY A 60 -13.46 15.18 11.29
CA GLY A 60 -13.50 16.32 10.39
C GLY A 60 -13.87 15.96 8.97
N ASN A 61 -13.68 16.94 8.07
CA ASN A 61 -14.06 16.81 6.66
C ASN A 61 -13.23 15.77 5.90
N TYR A 62 -12.05 15.43 6.42
CA TYR A 62 -11.14 14.47 5.80
C TYR A 62 -11.08 13.17 6.60
N LYS A 63 -12.16 12.84 7.29
CA LYS A 63 -12.28 11.55 7.98
C LYS A 63 -12.02 10.42 6.99
N HIS A 64 -11.22 9.44 7.42
CA HIS A 64 -10.78 8.28 6.65
C HIS A 64 -9.70 8.55 5.58
N TYR A 65 -9.32 9.82 5.36
CA TYR A 65 -8.13 10.11 4.57
C TYR A 65 -6.88 9.65 5.34
N PRO A 66 -5.78 9.36 4.64
CA PRO A 66 -4.52 9.11 5.34
C PRO A 66 -4.20 10.27 6.28
N PHE A 67 -3.77 9.94 7.49
CA PHE A 67 -3.52 10.94 8.52
C PHE A 67 -2.16 11.59 8.30
N ARG A 68 -2.17 12.71 7.60
CA ARG A 68 -0.95 13.44 7.21
C ARG A 68 -0.40 14.29 8.36
N PHE A 69 0.88 14.62 8.27
CA PHE A 69 1.53 15.48 9.25
C PHE A 69 1.09 16.94 9.11
N TRP A 70 1.03 17.42 7.87
CA TRP A 70 0.56 18.79 7.55
C TRP A 70 -0.63 18.73 6.60
N ALA A 71 -1.55 19.67 6.79
CA ALA A 71 -2.62 19.97 5.82
C ALA A 71 -2.48 21.46 5.49
N GLY A 72 -1.81 21.77 4.37
CA GLY A 72 -1.45 23.16 4.09
C GLY A 72 -0.54 23.71 5.17
N ASN A 73 -0.98 24.78 5.84
CA ASN A 73 -0.24 25.41 6.94
C ASN A 73 -0.61 24.85 8.31
N ARG A 74 -1.53 23.90 8.37
CA ARG A 74 -2.04 23.37 9.63
C ARG A 74 -1.32 22.10 10.00
N LEU A 75 -0.78 22.04 11.21
CA LEU A 75 -0.15 20.83 11.74
C LEU A 75 -1.23 19.88 12.26
N LEU A 76 -1.31 18.68 11.68
CA LEU A 76 -2.23 17.63 12.12
C LEU A 76 -1.53 16.60 13.02
N GLY A 77 -0.23 16.45 12.87
CA GLY A 77 0.55 15.51 13.68
C GLY A 77 0.40 14.05 13.28
N GLY A 78 -0.09 13.79 12.07
CA GLY A 78 -0.23 12.42 11.58
C GLY A 78 1.07 11.86 10.99
N TYR A 79 0.96 10.83 10.16
CA TYR A 79 2.10 10.06 9.68
C TYR A 79 2.48 10.38 8.24
N SER A 80 1.51 10.32 7.32
CA SER A 80 1.76 10.51 5.89
C SER A 80 0.42 10.73 5.17
N ASP A 81 0.48 11.38 4.00
CA ASP A 81 -0.66 11.48 3.10
C ASP A 81 -0.85 10.23 2.22
N HIS A 82 0.09 9.28 2.31
CA HIS A 82 -0.01 7.96 1.67
C HIS A 82 -0.07 6.87 2.72
N LEU A 83 -0.70 5.75 2.37
CA LEU A 83 -0.62 4.52 3.16
C LEU A 83 0.54 3.68 2.62
N ALA A 84 1.33 3.12 3.52
CA ALA A 84 2.47 2.31 3.15
C ALA A 84 2.04 0.98 2.53
N ILE A 85 2.86 0.46 1.63
CA ILE A 85 2.63 -0.85 1.01
C ILE A 85 3.74 -1.82 1.40
N LYS A 86 3.40 -3.09 1.44
CA LYS A 86 4.28 -4.16 1.88
C LYS A 86 4.11 -5.38 0.99
N VAL A 87 5.20 -6.10 0.75
CA VAL A 87 5.19 -7.36 0.01
C VAL A 87 6.18 -8.32 0.64
N SER A 88 5.93 -9.61 0.54
CA SER A 88 6.86 -10.64 1.04
C SER A 88 7.62 -11.26 -0.12
N ILE A 89 8.95 -11.30 0.03
CA ILE A 89 9.86 -11.94 -0.92
C ILE A 89 10.47 -13.16 -0.22
N LYS A 90 10.42 -14.29 -0.90
CA LYS A 90 10.96 -15.55 -0.38
C LYS A 90 12.04 -16.08 -1.31
N SER A 91 12.90 -16.90 -0.76
CA SER A 91 13.88 -17.64 -1.55
C SER A 91 13.49 -19.11 -1.59
N VAL A 92 13.76 -19.75 -2.72
CA VAL A 92 13.64 -21.19 -2.81
C VAL A 92 14.78 -21.79 -1.97
N ASN A 93 14.41 -22.68 -1.07
CA ASN A 93 15.37 -23.35 -0.21
C ASN A 93 15.76 -24.70 -0.79
N TYR A 94 16.98 -24.79 -1.28
CA TYR A 94 17.51 -26.05 -1.81
C TYR A 94 18.26 -26.77 -0.69
N GLU A 95 17.64 -27.77 -0.11
CA GLU A 95 18.31 -28.64 0.84
C GLU A 95 19.04 -29.75 0.13
N ASN A 96 20.27 -29.98 0.52
CA ASN A 96 21.09 -31.08 -0.01
C ASN A 96 20.95 -32.34 0.87
#